data_67ab9e4d216a4e1de9d65e74b026edef
#
_entry.id   67ab9e4d216a4e1de9d65e74b026edef
#
_cell.length_a   1.000
_cell.length_b   1.000
_cell.length_c   1.000
_cell.angle_alpha   90.00
_cell.angle_beta   90.00
_cell.angle_gamma   90.00
#
_symmetry.space_group_name_H-M   'P 1'
#
loop_
_entity.id
_entity.type
_entity.pdbx_description
1 polymer ?
#
loop_
_entity_poly.entity_id
_entity_poly.type
_entity_poly.pdbx_seq_one_letter_code
_entity_poly.pdbx_strand_id
1 'polypeptide(L)'
;YYFWDGRVVSLQQQALIPLENPNEMDMPVEEAVRRLNKSAVYRKLFYKVFRQKPNKKNLAEAIAAFEKTLETVNSPFDDWSNNMGTLTVQEERGRQLFIGNKAKCFSCHSMEDFTDDEFRNIGMFNGKEFNDSGRYLITKKGADIGKFKTPGLRNVAVTAPYMHNGRFKTLNQVLSFYNNPQMFVDDPENIDSLLRKPLHLSAQEEKDIIAFLHSLTDKTYIRNKKALTKN
;
A
#
# COMPACT_ATOMS: atom_id res chain seq x y z
N TYR A 1 -1.76 -11.87 2.13
CA TYR A 1 -3.13 -11.32 2.00
C TYR A 1 -3.12 -10.09 1.11
N TYR A 2 -4.20 -9.90 0.32
CA TYR A 2 -4.39 -8.76 -0.59
C TYR A 2 -5.67 -8.01 -0.23
N PHE A 3 -5.79 -6.76 -0.70
CA PHE A 3 -6.75 -5.73 -0.27
C PHE A 3 -6.54 -5.28 1.18
N TRP A 4 -7.13 -4.13 1.52
CA TRP A 4 -7.03 -3.55 2.85
C TRP A 4 -7.56 -4.45 3.97
N ASP A 5 -8.58 -5.24 3.68
CA ASP A 5 -9.24 -6.18 4.62
C ASP A 5 -8.66 -7.61 4.57
N GLY A 6 -7.78 -7.88 3.60
CA GLY A 6 -7.15 -9.19 3.41
C GLY A 6 -8.09 -10.29 2.94
N ARG A 7 -9.11 -9.94 2.16
CA ARG A 7 -10.16 -10.88 1.70
C ARG A 7 -9.70 -11.93 0.69
N VAL A 8 -8.51 -11.78 0.11
CA VAL A 8 -7.92 -12.80 -0.77
C VAL A 8 -6.47 -13.14 -0.36
N VAL A 9 -6.04 -14.34 -0.72
CA VAL A 9 -4.77 -14.91 -0.26
C VAL A 9 -3.74 -15.09 -1.38
N SER A 10 -4.11 -14.82 -2.63
CA SER A 10 -3.18 -14.92 -3.76
C SER A 10 -3.33 -13.75 -4.72
N LEU A 11 -2.23 -13.39 -5.39
CA LEU A 11 -2.21 -12.33 -6.39
C LEU A 11 -3.09 -12.69 -7.59
N GLN A 12 -3.16 -13.96 -7.97
CA GLN A 12 -4.03 -14.44 -9.04
C GLN A 12 -5.51 -14.22 -8.73
N GLN A 13 -5.93 -14.40 -7.48
CA GLN A 13 -7.30 -14.08 -7.07
C GLN A 13 -7.54 -12.58 -7.06
N GLN A 14 -6.57 -11.82 -6.55
CA GLN A 14 -6.64 -10.35 -6.51
C GLN A 14 -6.81 -9.77 -7.91
N ALA A 15 -6.01 -10.21 -8.88
CA ALA A 15 -5.99 -9.73 -10.26
C ALA A 15 -7.35 -9.79 -11.00
N LEU A 16 -8.23 -10.71 -10.61
CA LEU A 16 -9.53 -10.87 -11.24
C LEU A 16 -10.64 -10.00 -10.63
N ILE A 17 -10.53 -9.63 -9.37
CA ILE A 17 -11.60 -8.90 -8.66
C ILE A 17 -11.85 -7.50 -9.24
N PRO A 18 -10.84 -6.68 -9.56
CA PRO A 18 -11.05 -5.39 -10.20
C PRO A 18 -11.70 -5.49 -11.59
N LEU A 19 -11.51 -6.61 -12.30
CA LEU A 19 -12.18 -6.82 -13.58
C LEU A 19 -13.70 -6.92 -13.43
N GLU A 20 -14.17 -7.68 -12.42
CA GLU A 20 -15.59 -7.96 -12.20
C GLU A 20 -16.30 -6.88 -11.35
N ASN A 21 -15.54 -6.05 -10.62
CA ASN A 21 -16.14 -5.06 -9.73
C ASN A 21 -16.87 -3.96 -10.53
N PRO A 22 -18.20 -3.75 -10.28
CA PRO A 22 -18.97 -2.74 -11.00
C PRO A 22 -18.52 -1.30 -10.76
N ASN A 23 -17.82 -1.04 -9.66
CA ASN A 23 -17.25 0.27 -9.36
C ASN A 23 -15.84 0.47 -9.98
N GLU A 24 -15.29 -0.54 -10.66
CA GLU A 24 -13.97 -0.50 -11.31
C GLU A 24 -14.11 -0.78 -12.80
N MET A 25 -13.86 -2.02 -13.28
CA MET A 25 -13.89 -2.32 -14.71
C MET A 25 -15.25 -2.86 -15.22
N ASP A 26 -16.11 -3.31 -14.33
CA ASP A 26 -17.45 -3.85 -14.63
C ASP A 26 -17.47 -4.84 -15.81
N MET A 27 -16.48 -5.73 -15.85
CA MET A 27 -16.30 -6.71 -16.91
C MET A 27 -16.25 -8.13 -16.35
N PRO A 28 -17.26 -8.97 -16.59
CA PRO A 28 -17.19 -10.38 -16.23
C PRO A 28 -15.93 -11.05 -16.80
N VAL A 29 -15.25 -11.85 -15.98
CA VAL A 29 -14.00 -12.53 -16.40
C VAL A 29 -14.23 -13.40 -17.63
N GLU A 30 -15.39 -14.04 -17.75
CA GLU A 30 -15.79 -14.85 -18.90
C GLU A 30 -15.84 -14.02 -20.18
N GLU A 31 -16.31 -12.78 -20.11
CA GLU A 31 -16.31 -11.85 -21.25
C GLU A 31 -14.89 -11.42 -21.63
N ALA A 32 -14.03 -11.12 -20.67
CA ALA A 32 -12.62 -10.86 -20.93
C ALA A 32 -11.95 -12.04 -21.64
N VAL A 33 -12.15 -13.25 -21.14
CA VAL A 33 -11.64 -14.49 -21.74
C VAL A 33 -12.21 -14.70 -23.16
N ARG A 34 -13.49 -14.41 -23.37
CA ARG A 34 -14.13 -14.51 -24.69
C ARG A 34 -13.49 -13.54 -25.70
N ARG A 35 -13.21 -12.29 -25.28
CA ARG A 35 -12.51 -11.29 -26.11
C ARG A 35 -11.11 -11.73 -26.47
N LEU A 36 -10.33 -12.23 -25.51
CA LEU A 36 -8.99 -12.76 -25.74
C LEU A 36 -9.03 -13.94 -26.75
N ASN A 37 -10.01 -14.83 -26.63
CA ASN A 37 -10.17 -15.95 -27.54
C ASN A 37 -10.61 -15.54 -28.97
N LYS A 38 -11.22 -14.37 -29.17
CA LYS A 38 -11.49 -13.82 -30.50
C LYS A 38 -10.22 -13.33 -31.20
N SER A 39 -9.24 -12.85 -30.47
CA SER A 39 -7.98 -12.35 -31.02
C SER A 39 -7.00 -13.49 -31.36
N ALA A 40 -6.60 -13.57 -32.63
CA ALA A 40 -5.59 -14.53 -33.07
C ALA A 40 -4.23 -14.32 -32.38
N VAL A 41 -3.89 -13.05 -32.10
CA VAL A 41 -2.65 -12.67 -31.44
C VAL A 41 -2.62 -13.24 -30.02
N TYR A 42 -3.66 -12.97 -29.21
CA TYR A 42 -3.72 -13.47 -27.83
C TYR A 42 -3.79 -14.99 -27.78
N ARG A 43 -4.56 -15.66 -28.65
CA ARG A 43 -4.56 -17.12 -28.71
C ARG A 43 -3.16 -17.69 -28.93
N LYS A 44 -2.39 -17.10 -29.87
CA LYS A 44 -1.00 -17.52 -30.15
C LYS A 44 -0.07 -17.29 -28.95
N LEU A 45 -0.17 -16.12 -28.29
CA LEU A 45 0.65 -15.80 -27.12
C LEU A 45 0.34 -16.73 -25.95
N PHE A 46 -0.93 -16.94 -25.62
CA PHE A 46 -1.34 -17.84 -24.54
C PHE A 46 -0.93 -19.29 -24.82
N TYR A 47 -1.09 -19.75 -26.06
CA TYR A 47 -0.63 -21.09 -26.43
C TYR A 47 0.89 -21.25 -26.32
N LYS A 48 1.64 -20.20 -26.68
CA LYS A 48 3.10 -20.21 -26.55
C LYS A 48 3.54 -20.39 -25.10
N VAL A 49 2.90 -19.67 -24.15
CA VAL A 49 3.28 -19.66 -22.74
C VAL A 49 2.64 -20.81 -21.96
N PHE A 50 1.33 -21.00 -22.09
CA PHE A 50 0.54 -21.91 -21.25
C PHE A 50 0.18 -23.24 -21.95
N ARG A 51 0.49 -23.39 -23.24
CA ARG A 51 0.05 -24.52 -24.09
C ARG A 51 -1.47 -24.71 -24.14
N GLN A 52 -2.22 -23.66 -23.84
CA GLN A 52 -3.69 -23.64 -23.78
C GLN A 52 -4.21 -22.34 -24.39
N LYS A 53 -5.49 -22.33 -24.79
CA LYS A 53 -6.22 -21.11 -25.14
C LYS A 53 -6.45 -20.26 -23.88
N PRO A 54 -6.69 -18.94 -24.02
CA PRO A 54 -7.11 -18.09 -22.90
C PRO A 54 -8.26 -18.70 -22.11
N ASN A 55 -8.10 -18.77 -20.79
CA ASN A 55 -9.11 -19.17 -19.83
C ASN A 55 -8.91 -18.37 -18.52
N LYS A 56 -9.86 -18.44 -17.58
CA LYS A 56 -9.83 -17.70 -16.31
C LYS A 56 -8.52 -17.89 -15.53
N LYS A 57 -8.05 -19.13 -15.44
CA LYS A 57 -6.84 -19.48 -14.67
C LYS A 57 -5.59 -18.81 -15.26
N ASN A 58 -5.33 -19.04 -16.56
CA ASN A 58 -4.11 -18.53 -17.18
C ASN A 58 -4.17 -17.01 -17.44
N LEU A 59 -5.35 -16.40 -17.52
CA LEU A 59 -5.49 -14.94 -17.48
C LEU A 59 -5.02 -14.37 -16.12
N ALA A 60 -5.50 -14.94 -15.02
CA ALA A 60 -5.07 -14.54 -13.69
C ALA A 60 -3.54 -14.73 -13.48
N GLU A 61 -3.00 -15.86 -13.96
CA GLU A 61 -1.56 -16.14 -13.89
C GLU A 61 -0.74 -15.13 -14.71
N ALA A 62 -1.22 -14.73 -15.89
CA ALA A 62 -0.54 -13.76 -16.75
C ALA A 62 -0.51 -12.36 -16.12
N ILE A 63 -1.65 -11.90 -15.56
CA ILE A 63 -1.72 -10.59 -14.87
C ILE A 63 -0.84 -10.61 -13.64
N ALA A 64 -0.95 -11.62 -12.78
CA ALA A 64 -0.13 -11.73 -11.58
C ALA A 64 1.38 -11.84 -11.90
N ALA A 65 1.75 -12.49 -12.99
CA ALA A 65 3.14 -12.54 -13.44
C ALA A 65 3.65 -11.15 -13.86
N PHE A 66 2.83 -10.35 -14.54
CA PHE A 66 3.15 -8.97 -14.89
C PHE A 66 3.28 -8.09 -13.65
N GLU A 67 2.32 -8.15 -12.73
CA GLU A 67 2.34 -7.39 -11.48
C GLU A 67 3.62 -7.63 -10.67
N LYS A 68 4.10 -8.87 -10.61
CA LYS A 68 5.37 -9.22 -9.95
C LYS A 68 6.62 -8.60 -10.59
N THR A 69 6.52 -8.08 -11.81
CA THR A 69 7.62 -7.34 -12.44
C THR A 69 7.64 -5.86 -12.08
N LEU A 70 6.61 -5.37 -11.40
CA LEU A 70 6.47 -3.97 -10.99
C LEU A 70 7.16 -3.76 -9.63
N GLU A 71 8.47 -3.92 -9.60
CA GLU A 71 9.27 -3.76 -8.39
C GLU A 71 9.72 -2.32 -8.21
N THR A 72 9.79 -1.87 -6.95
CA THR A 72 10.28 -0.55 -6.53
C THR A 72 11.61 -0.74 -5.80
N VAL A 73 12.72 -0.68 -6.52
CA VAL A 73 14.06 -1.03 -6.02
C VAL A 73 15.13 -0.01 -6.39
N ASN A 74 14.74 1.18 -6.85
CA ASN A 74 15.67 2.20 -7.37
C ASN A 74 15.39 3.58 -6.73
N SER A 75 15.30 3.61 -5.41
CA SER A 75 15.14 4.85 -4.63
C SER A 75 16.47 5.36 -4.08
N PRO A 76 16.56 6.63 -3.63
CA PRO A 76 17.71 7.12 -2.87
C PRO A 76 18.02 6.26 -1.64
N PHE A 77 17.01 5.74 -0.95
CA PHE A 77 17.19 4.81 0.16
C PHE A 77 17.86 3.49 -0.29
N ASP A 78 17.49 2.94 -1.44
CA ASP A 78 18.11 1.72 -1.97
C ASP A 78 19.58 1.95 -2.32
N ASP A 79 19.92 3.10 -2.91
CA ASP A 79 21.32 3.47 -3.14
C ASP A 79 22.13 3.53 -1.84
N TRP A 80 21.54 4.16 -0.80
CA TRP A 80 22.17 4.26 0.52
C TRP A 80 22.36 2.87 1.15
N SER A 81 21.33 2.02 1.14
CA SER A 81 21.38 0.67 1.72
C SER A 81 22.38 -0.25 1.03
N ASN A 82 22.61 -0.03 -0.25
CA ASN A 82 23.58 -0.79 -1.06
C ASN A 82 24.99 -0.13 -1.11
N ASN A 83 25.26 0.88 -0.29
CA ASN A 83 26.53 1.64 -0.29
C ASN A 83 26.85 2.32 -1.63
N MET A 84 25.84 2.63 -2.44
CA MET A 84 25.97 3.30 -3.74
C MET A 84 25.62 4.79 -3.69
N GLY A 85 25.21 5.31 -2.54
CA GLY A 85 24.78 6.69 -2.32
C GLY A 85 24.72 7.06 -0.86
N THR A 86 24.28 8.29 -0.59
CA THR A 86 24.11 8.82 0.77
C THR A 86 22.73 9.44 0.94
N LEU A 87 22.15 9.31 2.12
CA LEU A 87 21.02 10.13 2.53
C LEU A 87 21.50 11.53 2.93
N THR A 88 20.69 12.54 2.71
CA THR A 88 20.93 13.87 3.28
C THR A 88 20.86 13.81 4.80
N VAL A 89 21.44 14.81 5.47
CA VAL A 89 21.39 14.89 6.94
C VAL A 89 19.96 14.89 7.48
N GLN A 90 19.02 15.47 6.75
CA GLN A 90 17.62 15.48 7.13
C GLN A 90 16.95 14.11 6.95
N GLU A 91 17.18 13.44 5.83
CA GLU A 91 16.66 12.08 5.58
C GLU A 91 17.22 11.08 6.59
N GLU A 92 18.50 11.19 6.95
CA GLU A 92 19.11 10.30 7.95
C GLU A 92 18.52 10.54 9.35
N ARG A 93 18.30 11.81 9.78
CA ARG A 93 17.55 12.07 11.02
C ARG A 93 16.16 11.48 10.99
N GLY A 94 15.45 11.63 9.86
CA GLY A 94 14.14 11.03 9.65
C GLY A 94 14.16 9.51 9.75
N ARG A 95 15.16 8.86 9.13
CA ARG A 95 15.38 7.41 9.23
C ARG A 95 15.60 6.96 10.67
N GLN A 96 16.45 7.66 11.43
CA GLN A 96 16.70 7.35 12.84
C GLN A 96 15.43 7.47 13.70
N LEU A 97 14.60 8.49 13.44
CA LEU A 97 13.31 8.64 14.11
C LEU A 97 12.36 7.50 13.73
N PHE A 98 12.30 7.14 12.44
CA PHE A 98 11.43 6.10 11.91
C PHE A 98 11.72 4.72 12.53
N ILE A 99 13.01 4.33 12.66
CA ILE A 99 13.41 3.07 13.29
C ILE A 99 13.45 3.13 14.82
N GLY A 100 13.43 4.35 15.38
CA GLY A 100 13.57 4.58 16.82
C GLY A 100 12.27 4.37 17.60
N ASN A 101 12.41 4.37 18.93
CA ASN A 101 11.30 4.09 19.84
C ASN A 101 10.31 5.27 19.98
N LYS A 102 10.68 6.49 19.56
CA LYS A 102 9.81 7.68 19.71
C LYS A 102 8.68 7.64 18.68
N ALA A 103 9.00 7.54 17.38
CA ALA A 103 8.00 7.54 16.32
C ALA A 103 7.32 6.18 16.12
N LYS A 104 7.95 5.06 16.52
CA LYS A 104 7.44 3.69 16.48
C LYS A 104 7.04 3.20 15.09
N CYS A 105 7.42 3.88 14.01
CA CYS A 105 7.00 3.54 12.65
C CYS A 105 7.45 2.12 12.26
N PHE A 106 8.69 1.76 12.62
CA PHE A 106 9.29 0.46 12.30
C PHE A 106 8.60 -0.72 13.00
N SER A 107 7.82 -0.46 14.07
CA SER A 107 7.05 -1.51 14.74
C SER A 107 5.95 -2.15 13.86
N CYS A 108 5.54 -1.46 12.80
CA CYS A 108 4.56 -1.93 11.82
C CYS A 108 5.15 -1.88 10.39
N HIS A 109 5.92 -0.83 10.09
CA HIS A 109 6.52 -0.62 8.77
C HIS A 109 7.98 -1.11 8.76
N SER A 110 8.17 -2.40 9.02
CA SER A 110 9.45 -3.10 9.02
C SER A 110 9.75 -3.77 7.67
N MET A 111 10.86 -4.52 7.59
CA MET A 111 11.29 -5.28 6.42
C MET A 111 11.60 -4.42 5.17
N GLU A 112 11.89 -5.07 4.05
CA GLU A 112 12.38 -4.43 2.83
C GLU A 112 11.35 -3.51 2.16
N ASP A 113 10.06 -3.86 2.26
CA ASP A 113 8.95 -3.08 1.70
C ASP A 113 8.29 -2.13 2.71
N PHE A 114 8.87 -1.99 3.91
CA PHE A 114 8.32 -1.16 4.98
C PHE A 114 6.89 -1.56 5.35
N THR A 115 6.67 -2.86 5.56
CA THR A 115 5.43 -3.44 6.06
C THR A 115 5.73 -4.75 6.78
N ASP A 116 4.98 -5.04 7.85
CA ASP A 116 4.95 -6.35 8.51
C ASP A 116 3.87 -7.27 7.94
N ASP A 117 3.11 -6.79 6.93
CA ASP A 117 1.95 -7.46 6.33
C ASP A 117 0.83 -7.82 7.32
N GLU A 118 0.91 -7.36 8.56
CA GLU A 118 -0.09 -7.60 9.60
C GLU A 118 -1.28 -6.64 9.50
N PHE A 119 -2.32 -6.92 10.29
CA PHE A 119 -3.54 -6.12 10.35
C PHE A 119 -3.59 -5.28 11.62
N ARG A 120 -3.67 -3.96 11.47
CA ARG A 120 -3.62 -2.99 12.56
C ARG A 120 -4.85 -2.08 12.55
N ASN A 121 -5.36 -1.75 13.73
CA ASN A 121 -6.31 -0.66 13.90
C ASN A 121 -5.55 0.59 14.37
N ILE A 122 -5.39 1.55 13.49
CA ILE A 122 -4.64 2.79 13.76
C ILE A 122 -5.48 3.86 14.47
N GLY A 123 -6.70 3.53 14.89
CA GLY A 123 -7.61 4.47 15.55
C GLY A 123 -8.57 5.18 14.59
N MET A 124 -8.80 4.62 13.39
CA MET A 124 -9.77 5.16 12.43
C MET A 124 -11.08 4.36 12.41
N PHE A 125 -11.51 3.88 13.57
CA PHE A 125 -12.82 3.23 13.76
C PHE A 125 -13.40 3.67 15.10
N ASN A 126 -14.65 4.16 15.09
CA ASN A 126 -15.42 4.52 16.30
C ASN A 126 -16.86 4.05 16.24
N GLY A 127 -17.22 3.21 15.27
CA GLY A 127 -18.59 2.69 15.10
C GLY A 127 -19.64 3.73 14.70
N LYS A 128 -19.26 4.99 14.48
CA LYS A 128 -20.14 6.13 14.16
C LYS A 128 -19.77 6.74 12.81
N GLU A 129 -19.04 7.85 12.81
CA GLU A 129 -18.54 8.53 11.61
C GLU A 129 -17.51 7.66 10.86
N PHE A 130 -16.67 6.95 11.61
CA PHE A 130 -15.67 6.01 11.09
C PHE A 130 -16.14 4.59 11.37
N ASN A 131 -16.96 4.03 10.48
CA ASN A 131 -17.66 2.76 10.71
C ASN A 131 -17.20 1.60 9.80
N ASP A 132 -16.11 1.78 9.03
CA ASP A 132 -15.55 0.68 8.27
C ASP A 132 -14.84 -0.33 9.19
N SER A 133 -15.47 -1.49 9.34
CA SER A 133 -15.00 -2.54 10.25
C SER A 133 -13.80 -3.32 9.71
N GLY A 134 -13.35 -3.08 8.46
CA GLY A 134 -12.17 -3.65 7.86
C GLY A 134 -12.10 -5.18 7.95
N ARG A 135 -11.03 -5.69 8.53
CA ARG A 135 -10.75 -7.13 8.67
C ARG A 135 -11.87 -7.93 9.34
N TYR A 136 -12.62 -7.31 10.25
CA TYR A 136 -13.77 -7.95 10.88
C TYR A 136 -14.80 -8.47 9.88
N LEU A 137 -15.01 -7.78 8.76
CA LEU A 137 -15.98 -8.22 7.74
C LEU A 137 -15.64 -9.60 7.18
N ILE A 138 -14.35 -9.98 7.22
CA ILE A 138 -13.85 -11.26 6.72
C ILE A 138 -13.77 -12.31 7.84
N THR A 139 -13.21 -11.96 9.00
CA THR A 139 -12.93 -12.91 10.07
C THR A 139 -14.07 -13.13 11.04
N LYS A 140 -14.96 -12.16 11.18
CA LYS A 140 -16.03 -12.08 12.19
C LYS A 140 -15.54 -12.12 13.64
N LYS A 141 -14.25 -11.85 13.87
CA LYS A 141 -13.64 -11.79 15.20
C LYS A 141 -13.66 -10.35 15.72
N GLY A 142 -14.24 -10.11 16.90
CA GLY A 142 -14.34 -8.77 17.51
C GLY A 142 -12.97 -8.07 17.63
N ALA A 143 -11.90 -8.83 17.90
CA ALA A 143 -10.53 -8.31 17.95
C ALA A 143 -10.03 -7.73 16.62
N ASP A 144 -10.70 -8.00 15.50
CA ASP A 144 -10.30 -7.53 14.16
C ASP A 144 -11.12 -6.32 13.68
N ILE A 145 -12.00 -5.78 14.53
CA ILE A 145 -12.79 -4.57 14.22
C ILE A 145 -11.84 -3.39 13.94
N GLY A 146 -12.06 -2.72 12.80
CA GLY A 146 -11.32 -1.54 12.38
C GLY A 146 -9.86 -1.80 12.01
N LYS A 147 -9.46 -3.07 11.88
CA LYS A 147 -8.12 -3.41 11.40
C LYS A 147 -8.03 -3.43 9.89
N PHE A 148 -6.93 -2.90 9.39
CA PHE A 148 -6.56 -2.92 7.98
C PHE A 148 -5.11 -3.40 7.84
N LYS A 149 -4.79 -3.97 6.66
CA LYS A 149 -3.44 -4.42 6.36
C LYS A 149 -2.46 -3.24 6.39
N THR A 150 -1.33 -3.41 7.06
CA THR A 150 -0.22 -2.44 7.03
C THR A 150 0.29 -2.33 5.59
N PRO A 151 0.20 -1.15 4.93
CA PRO A 151 0.72 -1.01 3.57
C PRO A 151 2.24 -0.86 3.55
N GLY A 152 2.87 -1.27 2.45
CA GLY A 152 4.25 -0.90 2.17
C GLY A 152 4.39 0.62 1.98
N LEU A 153 5.57 1.17 2.28
CA LEU A 153 5.82 2.61 2.16
C LEU A 153 6.70 2.99 0.97
N ARG A 154 7.13 2.04 0.15
CA ARG A 154 7.81 2.38 -1.10
C ARG A 154 6.91 3.22 -1.98
N ASN A 155 7.43 4.31 -2.55
CA ASN A 155 6.67 5.30 -3.31
C ASN A 155 5.59 6.06 -2.53
N VAL A 156 5.53 5.97 -1.20
CA VAL A 156 4.47 6.60 -0.40
C VAL A 156 4.31 8.10 -0.66
N ALA A 157 5.40 8.81 -0.94
CA ALA A 157 5.36 10.26 -1.21
C ALA A 157 4.59 10.65 -2.49
N VAL A 158 4.28 9.69 -3.38
CA VAL A 158 3.63 9.93 -4.67
C VAL A 158 2.30 9.17 -4.83
N THR A 159 1.81 8.52 -3.78
CA THR A 159 0.61 7.67 -3.82
C THR A 159 -0.57 8.23 -3.01
N ALA A 160 -0.60 9.54 -2.77
CA ALA A 160 -1.77 10.19 -2.17
C ALA A 160 -3.05 9.92 -3.00
N PRO A 161 -4.25 9.88 -2.37
CA PRO A 161 -4.54 10.10 -0.94
C PRO A 161 -4.18 8.89 -0.06
N TYR A 162 -4.06 9.13 1.25
CA TYR A 162 -3.58 8.16 2.25
C TYR A 162 -4.70 7.59 3.10
N MET A 163 -4.39 6.48 3.81
CA MET A 163 -5.26 5.58 4.56
C MET A 163 -6.19 4.76 3.65
N HIS A 164 -6.85 3.74 4.21
CA HIS A 164 -7.76 2.86 3.48
C HIS A 164 -8.95 3.58 2.83
N ASN A 165 -9.34 4.72 3.42
CA ASN A 165 -10.48 5.54 2.98
C ASN A 165 -10.06 6.85 2.26
N GLY A 166 -8.77 7.07 2.00
CA GLY A 166 -8.26 8.28 1.33
C GLY A 166 -8.43 9.57 2.14
N ARG A 167 -8.56 9.50 3.46
CA ARG A 167 -8.87 10.65 4.34
C ARG A 167 -7.84 11.78 4.24
N PHE A 168 -6.56 11.46 4.10
CA PHE A 168 -5.49 12.45 4.12
C PHE A 168 -4.87 12.63 2.72
N LYS A 169 -4.62 13.89 2.37
CA LYS A 169 -4.07 14.26 1.05
C LYS A 169 -2.56 14.49 1.09
N THR A 170 -1.96 14.65 2.26
CA THR A 170 -0.54 14.94 2.43
C THR A 170 0.08 14.10 3.53
N LEU A 171 1.40 13.83 3.44
CA LEU A 171 2.15 13.15 4.49
C LEU A 171 2.18 13.94 5.81
N ASN A 172 2.10 15.28 5.75
CA ASN A 172 1.95 16.10 6.95
C ASN A 172 0.68 15.72 7.72
N GLN A 173 -0.46 15.59 7.03
CA GLN A 173 -1.72 15.18 7.68
C GLN A 173 -1.62 13.76 8.26
N VAL A 174 -0.92 12.85 7.56
CA VAL A 174 -0.67 11.48 8.04
C VAL A 174 0.16 11.51 9.33
N LEU A 175 1.27 12.26 9.36
CA LEU A 175 2.14 12.34 10.54
C LEU A 175 1.42 13.02 11.71
N SER A 176 0.67 14.10 11.47
CA SER A 176 -0.14 14.74 12.51
C SER A 176 -1.18 13.79 13.10
N PHE A 177 -1.81 12.95 12.26
CA PHE A 177 -2.71 11.90 12.74
C PHE A 177 -1.98 10.89 13.63
N TYR A 178 -0.87 10.30 13.17
CA TYR A 178 -0.09 9.34 13.97
C TYR A 178 0.48 9.97 15.26
N ASN A 179 0.82 11.25 15.22
CA ASN A 179 1.30 11.96 16.39
C ASN A 179 0.25 12.00 17.52
N ASN A 180 -1.04 12.15 17.18
CA ASN A 180 -2.15 12.04 18.12
C ASN A 180 -3.47 11.65 17.42
N PRO A 181 -3.76 10.34 17.23
CA PRO A 181 -4.98 9.89 16.56
C PRO A 181 -6.28 10.38 17.22
N GLN A 182 -6.29 10.54 18.54
CA GLN A 182 -7.47 10.96 19.32
C GLN A 182 -7.89 12.42 19.05
N MET A 183 -7.06 13.23 18.42
CA MET A 183 -7.46 14.56 17.94
C MET A 183 -8.26 14.52 16.63
N PHE A 184 -8.31 13.40 15.97
CA PHE A 184 -8.94 13.23 14.64
C PHE A 184 -10.16 12.34 14.65
N VAL A 185 -10.27 11.46 15.65
CA VAL A 185 -11.35 10.49 15.81
C VAL A 185 -11.76 10.47 17.28
N ASP A 186 -13.01 10.82 17.55
CA ASP A 186 -13.57 10.76 18.88
C ASP A 186 -13.81 9.30 19.30
N ASP A 187 -13.38 8.96 20.52
CA ASP A 187 -13.56 7.63 21.12
C ASP A 187 -13.18 6.46 20.19
N PRO A 188 -11.94 6.40 19.65
CA PRO A 188 -11.56 5.34 18.76
C PRO A 188 -11.58 3.98 19.47
N GLU A 189 -12.31 3.02 18.88
CA GLU A 189 -12.44 1.67 19.41
C GLU A 189 -11.26 0.79 18.94
N ASN A 190 -10.87 -0.18 19.78
CA ASN A 190 -9.90 -1.23 19.46
C ASN A 190 -8.54 -0.74 18.88
N ILE A 191 -8.12 0.49 19.22
CA ILE A 191 -6.87 1.06 18.74
C ILE A 191 -5.65 0.23 19.20
N ASP A 192 -4.69 0.04 18.29
CA ASP A 192 -3.41 -0.63 18.58
C ASP A 192 -2.71 0.04 19.77
N SER A 193 -2.15 -0.77 20.66
CA SER A 193 -1.50 -0.33 21.90
C SER A 193 -0.35 0.64 21.64
N LEU A 194 0.33 0.56 20.50
CA LEU A 194 1.42 1.45 20.10
C LEU A 194 0.94 2.91 19.92
N LEU A 195 -0.35 3.10 19.58
CA LEU A 195 -0.92 4.40 19.21
C LEU A 195 -1.93 4.95 20.24
N ARG A 196 -2.09 4.28 21.38
CA ARG A 196 -3.00 4.75 22.45
C ARG A 196 -2.56 6.06 23.11
N LYS A 197 -1.29 6.41 22.99
CA LYS A 197 -0.72 7.64 23.54
C LYS A 197 -0.08 8.47 22.44
N PRO A 198 -0.15 9.79 22.51
CA PRO A 198 0.55 10.67 21.59
C PRO A 198 2.04 10.35 21.48
N LEU A 199 2.60 10.50 20.29
CA LEU A 199 4.04 10.26 20.06
C LEU A 199 4.90 11.44 20.48
N HIS A 200 4.31 12.63 20.65
CA HIS A 200 4.99 13.89 21.01
C HIS A 200 6.14 14.23 20.05
N LEU A 201 5.91 14.03 18.75
CA LEU A 201 6.82 14.48 17.70
C LEU A 201 6.74 16.00 17.57
N SER A 202 7.88 16.66 17.54
CA SER A 202 7.96 18.08 17.18
C SER A 202 7.74 18.28 15.67
N ALA A 203 7.40 19.51 15.28
CA ALA A 203 7.23 19.85 13.87
C ALA A 203 8.50 19.60 13.01
N GLN A 204 9.70 19.69 13.62
CA GLN A 204 10.93 19.37 12.92
C GLN A 204 11.10 17.86 12.74
N GLU A 205 10.78 17.06 13.74
CA GLU A 205 10.85 15.60 13.66
C GLU A 205 9.84 15.05 12.62
N GLU A 206 8.64 15.62 12.54
CA GLU A 206 7.69 15.28 11.47
C GLU A 206 8.27 15.59 10.08
N LYS A 207 8.89 16.76 9.89
CA LYS A 207 9.56 17.12 8.62
C LYS A 207 10.71 16.18 8.29
N ASP A 208 11.49 15.76 9.27
CA ASP A 208 12.61 14.85 9.08
C ASP A 208 12.11 13.45 8.67
N ILE A 209 11.05 12.93 9.32
CA ILE A 209 10.42 11.67 8.93
C ILE A 209 9.85 11.76 7.49
N ILE A 210 9.19 12.86 7.13
CA ILE A 210 8.67 13.08 5.78
C ILE A 210 9.81 13.10 4.75
N ALA A 211 10.94 13.74 5.07
CA ALA A 211 12.11 13.71 4.18
C ALA A 211 12.61 12.28 3.95
N PHE A 212 12.68 11.46 5.00
CA PHE A 212 12.99 10.04 4.87
C PHE A 212 11.98 9.30 4.00
N LEU A 213 10.68 9.51 4.19
CA LEU A 213 9.64 8.89 3.37
C LEU A 213 9.76 9.29 1.88
N HIS A 214 10.19 10.50 1.57
CA HIS A 214 10.50 10.92 0.21
C HIS A 214 11.68 10.15 -0.39
N SER A 215 12.70 9.78 0.40
CA SER A 215 13.83 8.98 -0.06
C SER A 215 13.45 7.56 -0.51
N LEU A 216 12.25 7.08 -0.14
CA LEU A 216 11.70 5.78 -0.58
C LEU A 216 11.05 5.84 -1.98
N THR A 217 11.13 6.97 -2.68
CA THR A 217 10.51 7.14 -4.01
C THR A 217 11.44 6.65 -5.11
N ASP A 218 10.95 5.73 -5.93
CA ASP A 218 11.69 5.16 -7.06
C ASP A 218 11.98 6.21 -8.14
N LYS A 219 13.22 6.34 -8.54
CA LYS A 219 13.69 7.31 -9.55
C LYS A 219 13.10 7.03 -10.94
N THR A 220 12.82 5.77 -11.25
CA THR A 220 12.21 5.36 -12.51
C THR A 220 10.78 5.89 -12.60
N TYR A 221 10.02 5.82 -11.50
CA TYR A 221 8.66 6.39 -11.44
C TYR A 221 8.68 7.90 -11.71
N ILE A 222 9.57 8.65 -11.07
CA ILE A 222 9.69 10.10 -11.25
C ILE A 222 10.04 10.45 -12.70
N ARG A 223 10.96 9.70 -13.31
CA ARG A 223 11.38 9.89 -14.72
C ARG A 223 10.22 9.64 -15.68
N ASN A 224 9.46 8.57 -15.48
CA ASN A 224 8.32 8.22 -16.33
C ASN A 224 7.19 9.25 -16.21
N LYS A 225 6.89 9.73 -15.01
CA LYS A 225 5.90 10.80 -14.80
C LYS A 225 6.28 12.09 -15.54
N LYS A 226 7.56 12.51 -15.48
CA LYS A 226 8.06 13.69 -16.20
C LYS A 226 7.99 13.52 -17.72
N ALA A 227 8.13 12.31 -18.25
CA ALA A 227 7.98 12.03 -19.68
C ALA A 227 6.52 12.13 -20.13
N LEU A 228 5.57 11.64 -19.33
CA LEU A 228 4.14 11.70 -19.64
C LEU A 228 3.52 13.10 -19.56
N THR A 229 4.11 14.00 -18.75
CA THR A 229 3.61 15.39 -18.61
C THR A 229 4.20 16.35 -19.65
N LYS A 230 5.08 15.88 -20.54
CA LYS A 230 5.69 16.69 -21.62
C LYS A 230 4.99 16.55 -22.99
N ASN A 231 3.98 15.70 -23.09
CA ASN A 231 3.11 15.53 -24.26
C ASN A 231 1.73 16.15 -23.98
#